data_2b0cba8f40b48e0ab33aa03af0383ad2
#
_entry.id   2b0cba8f40b48e0ab33aa03af0383ad2
#
_cell.length_a   1.000
_cell.length_b   1.000
_cell.length_c   1.000
_cell.angle_alpha   90.00
_cell.angle_beta   90.00
_cell.angle_gamma   90.00
#
_symmetry.space_group_name_H-M   'P 1'
#
loop_
_entity.id
_entity.type
_entity.pdbx_description
1 polymer ?
#
loop_
_entity_poly.entity_id
_entity_poly.type
_entity_poly.pdbx_seq_one_letter_code
_entity_poly.pdbx_strand_id
1 'polypeptide(L)'
;MVFAIVLTFDLVAGSMPSDGSSGATSPALPAVLADAATRSGVDQGNLQVLRMEPAEWPDSGLGCPQPGQLYLQVITPGWLIEVQGGGKIFEYHTDGDDRFVLCAER
;
A
#
# COMPACT_ATOMS: atom_id res chain seq x y z
N MET A 1 -46.70 -2.92 -9.22
CA MET A 1 -46.10 -2.79 -8.98
C MET A 1 -45.11 -2.65 -8.86
N VAL A 2 -45.00 -2.54 -8.78
CA VAL A 2 -43.94 -2.34 -8.58
C VAL A 2 -43.00 -2.27 -8.45
N PHE A 3 -42.81 -2.15 -8.35
CA PHE A 3 -41.84 -2.01 -8.12
C PHE A 3 -40.78 -1.81 -8.15
N ALA A 4 -40.89 -1.65 -8.26
CA ALA A 4 -39.86 -1.47 -8.19
C ALA A 4 -39.00 -1.18 -8.01
N ILE A 5 -39.05 -1.03 -7.85
CA ILE A 5 -38.18 -0.80 -7.47
C ILE A 5 -37.21 -0.71 -7.30
N VAL A 6 -37.30 -0.50 -7.13
CA VAL A 6 -36.27 -0.40 -6.75
C VAL A 6 -35.30 -0.37 -6.72
N LEU A 7 -35.35 -0.28 -6.72
CA LEU A 7 -34.30 -0.27 -6.49
C LEU A 7 -33.33 0.01 -6.61
N THR A 8 -33.48 0.20 -6.61
CA THR A 8 -32.43 0.40 -6.57
C THR A 8 -31.63 0.75 -6.34
N PHE A 9 -31.66 0.98 -6.11
CA PHE A 9 -30.61 1.35 -5.73
C PHE A 9 -29.84 1.18 -5.44
N ASP A 10 -30.02 1.30 -5.43
CA ASP A 10 -29.07 1.24 -5.10
C ASP A 10 -28.31 1.27 -5.20
N LEU A 11 -28.48 1.42 -5.38
CA LEU A 11 -27.58 1.52 -5.41
C LEU A 11 -26.96 1.75 -5.35
N VAL A 12 -27.18 1.99 -5.25
CA VAL A 12 -26.32 2.23 -5.03
C VAL A 12 -25.69 2.20 -4.79
N ALA A 13 -25.87 2.33 -4.67
CA ALA A 13 -25.00 2.39 -4.25
C ALA A 13 -24.31 2.30 -4.27
N GLY A 14 -24.39 2.36 -4.32
CA GLY A 14 -23.40 2.45 -4.14
C GLY A 14 -22.79 2.65 -4.28
N SER A 15 -22.71 2.96 -4.20
CA SER A 15 -21.86 3.22 -4.21
C SER A 15 -21.25 3.52 -4.06
N MET A 16 -21.15 3.75 -3.85
CA MET A 16 -20.40 4.17 -3.55
C MET A 16 -19.65 4.25 -3.37
N PRO A 17 -19.50 4.39 -3.22
CA PRO A 17 -18.56 4.58 -2.96
C PRO A 17 -17.88 4.53 -2.87
N SER A 18 -17.66 4.64 -2.83
CA SER A 18 -16.78 4.65 -2.65
C SER A 18 -16.13 4.86 -2.73
N ASP A 19 -15.96 5.15 -2.63
CA ASP A 19 -15.26 5.53 -2.64
C ASP A 19 -14.48 5.84 -2.71
N GLY A 20 -14.68 5.96 -2.80
CA GLY A 20 -13.64 6.68 -3.05
C GLY A 20 -12.61 6.88 -2.10
N SER A 21 -12.85 7.10 -1.24
CA SER A 21 -11.93 7.36 -0.40
C SER A 21 -10.98 6.52 -0.41
N SER A 22 -11.59 5.95 -0.58
CA SER A 22 -10.96 5.19 -0.58
C SER A 22 -10.05 5.22 -1.61
N GLY A 23 -10.03 5.73 -2.38
CA GLY A 23 -9.07 5.77 -3.35
C GLY A 23 -7.70 5.96 -2.84
N ALA A 24 -7.52 5.95 -1.58
CA ALA A 24 -6.22 6.14 -1.02
C ALA A 24 -5.38 4.89 -1.20
N THR A 25 -4.55 4.89 -2.23
CA THR A 25 -3.66 3.79 -2.58
C THR A 25 -2.29 4.35 -2.90
N SER A 26 -1.26 3.72 -2.36
CA SER A 26 0.11 4.15 -2.62
C SER A 26 0.46 3.99 -4.10
N PRO A 27 1.00 5.03 -4.74
CA PRO A 27 1.51 4.88 -6.11
C PRO A 27 2.64 3.86 -6.23
N ALA A 28 3.32 3.56 -5.13
CA ALA A 28 4.41 2.58 -5.14
C ALA A 28 3.91 1.14 -5.05
N LEU A 29 2.61 0.92 -4.83
CA LEU A 29 2.11 -0.43 -4.61
C LEU A 29 2.49 -1.42 -5.72
N PRO A 30 2.37 -1.09 -7.01
CA PRO A 30 2.77 -2.05 -8.04
C PRO A 30 4.24 -2.47 -7.93
N ALA A 31 5.14 -1.53 -7.64
CA ALA A 31 6.56 -1.84 -7.51
C ALA A 31 6.83 -2.65 -6.24
N VAL A 32 6.11 -2.34 -5.16
CA VAL A 32 6.21 -3.10 -3.91
C VAL A 32 5.79 -4.54 -4.14
N LEU A 33 4.68 -4.75 -4.84
CA LEU A 33 4.20 -6.12 -5.10
C LEU A 33 5.18 -6.89 -5.99
N ALA A 34 5.78 -6.22 -6.98
CA ALA A 34 6.77 -6.87 -7.81
C ALA A 34 7.99 -7.28 -7.00
N ASP A 35 8.44 -6.41 -6.09
CA ASP A 35 9.57 -6.71 -5.23
C ASP A 35 9.26 -7.86 -4.27
N ALA A 36 8.08 -7.83 -3.67
CA ALA A 36 7.66 -8.88 -2.74
C ALA A 36 7.52 -10.23 -3.45
N ALA A 37 7.02 -10.24 -4.68
CA ALA A 37 6.90 -11.46 -5.45
C ALA A 37 8.28 -12.07 -5.71
N THR A 38 9.24 -11.23 -6.08
CA THR A 38 10.61 -11.70 -6.31
C THR A 38 11.23 -12.26 -5.04
N ARG A 39 11.04 -11.57 -3.91
CA ARG A 39 11.64 -12.00 -2.64
C ARG A 39 10.98 -13.25 -2.08
N SER A 40 9.69 -13.39 -2.25
CA SER A 40 8.95 -14.52 -1.69
C SER A 40 8.95 -15.74 -2.60
N GLY A 41 9.19 -15.53 -3.89
CA GLY A 41 9.14 -16.62 -4.85
C GLY A 41 7.73 -17.01 -5.26
N VAL A 42 6.71 -16.21 -4.93
CA VAL A 42 5.34 -16.50 -5.34
C VAL A 42 4.87 -15.45 -6.34
N ASP A 43 3.84 -15.79 -7.11
CA ASP A 43 3.25 -14.87 -8.08
C ASP A 43 2.59 -13.71 -7.37
N GLN A 44 2.55 -12.55 -8.02
CA GLN A 44 1.92 -11.37 -7.43
C GLN A 44 0.46 -11.63 -7.05
N GLY A 45 -0.25 -12.45 -7.81
CA GLY A 45 -1.63 -12.78 -7.50
C GLY A 45 -1.81 -13.58 -6.22
N ASN A 46 -0.74 -14.15 -5.69
CA ASN A 46 -0.76 -14.92 -4.45
C ASN A 46 -0.21 -14.13 -3.27
N LEU A 47 0.11 -12.86 -3.46
CA LEU A 47 0.49 -11.98 -2.37
C LEU A 47 -0.75 -11.39 -1.73
N GLN A 48 -0.64 -11.11 -0.44
CA GLN A 48 -1.74 -10.50 0.29
C GLN A 48 -1.24 -9.22 0.94
N VAL A 49 -1.91 -8.11 0.65
CA VAL A 49 -1.61 -6.85 1.32
C VAL A 49 -2.31 -6.87 2.67
N LEU A 50 -1.55 -6.94 3.74
CA LEU A 50 -2.10 -7.01 5.08
C LEU A 50 -2.43 -5.63 5.60
N ARG A 51 -1.69 -4.62 5.18
CA ARG A 51 -1.83 -3.27 5.69
C ARG A 51 -1.32 -2.29 4.65
N MET A 52 -2.03 -1.20 4.45
CA MET A 52 -1.59 -0.11 3.60
C MET A 52 -2.21 1.15 4.17
N GLU A 53 -1.39 1.98 4.79
CA GLU A 53 -1.89 3.17 5.46
C GLU A 53 -0.95 4.34 5.28
N PRO A 54 -1.49 5.56 5.24
CA PRO A 54 -0.65 6.75 5.14
C PRO A 54 0.28 6.85 6.33
N ALA A 55 1.46 7.40 6.09
CA ALA A 55 2.46 7.60 7.13
C ALA A 55 3.25 8.86 6.84
N GLU A 56 3.82 9.45 7.88
CA GLU A 56 4.76 10.55 7.73
C GLU A 56 6.08 10.10 8.30
N TRP A 57 7.10 10.13 7.46
CA TRP A 57 8.44 9.69 7.86
C TRP A 57 9.27 10.89 8.32
N PRO A 58 10.17 10.67 9.29
CA PRO A 58 10.93 11.79 9.86
C PRO A 58 11.99 12.35 8.91
N ASP A 59 12.36 11.60 7.85
CA ASP A 59 13.37 12.04 6.90
C ASP A 59 13.16 11.32 5.58
N SER A 60 14.01 11.64 4.60
CA SER A 60 13.91 11.05 3.27
C SER A 60 14.33 9.58 3.24
N GLY A 61 14.82 9.04 4.35
CA GLY A 61 15.10 7.61 4.50
C GLY A 61 13.86 6.79 4.82
N LEU A 62 12.70 7.45 4.92
CA LEU A 62 11.40 6.80 5.11
C LEU A 62 11.33 6.03 6.44
N GLY A 63 12.02 6.52 7.45
CA GLY A 63 12.01 5.87 8.75
C GLY A 63 12.80 4.57 8.81
N CYS A 64 13.57 4.28 7.77
CA CYS A 64 14.27 3.03 7.61
C CYS A 64 15.63 3.29 6.96
N PRO A 65 16.48 4.10 7.62
CA PRO A 65 17.74 4.52 7.01
C PRO A 65 18.66 3.34 6.75
N GLN A 66 19.39 3.41 5.64
CA GLN A 66 20.35 2.39 5.26
C GLN A 66 21.74 2.85 5.63
N PRO A 67 22.62 1.94 6.08
CA PRO A 67 23.99 2.31 6.46
C PRO A 67 24.73 2.96 5.29
N GLY A 68 25.48 4.02 5.58
CA GLY A 68 26.28 4.70 4.59
C GLY A 68 25.53 5.65 3.68
N GLN A 69 24.25 5.86 3.90
CA GLN A 69 23.44 6.76 3.10
C GLN A 69 23.21 8.07 3.86
N LEU A 70 23.10 9.14 3.09
CA LEU A 70 22.76 10.44 3.64
C LEU A 70 21.30 10.75 3.26
N TYR A 71 20.56 11.34 4.19
CA TYR A 71 19.15 11.63 3.98
C TYR A 71 18.85 13.06 4.33
N LEU A 72 17.86 13.62 3.66
CA LEU A 72 17.36 14.95 3.95
C LEU A 72 16.50 14.88 5.21
N GLN A 73 16.69 15.86 6.09
CA GLN A 73 15.92 15.93 7.35
C GLN A 73 14.62 16.67 7.09
N VAL A 74 13.76 16.08 6.28
CA VAL A 74 12.45 16.67 5.94
C VAL A 74 11.39 15.62 6.17
N ILE A 75 10.26 16.05 6.76
CA ILE A 75 9.13 15.15 6.92
C ILE A 75 8.67 14.73 5.53
N THR A 76 8.58 13.44 5.31
CA THR A 76 8.28 12.86 4.01
C THR A 76 6.97 12.08 4.11
N PRO A 77 5.88 12.58 3.53
CA PRO A 77 4.62 11.83 3.50
C PRO A 77 4.77 10.60 2.62
N GLY A 78 4.10 9.53 3.00
CA GLY A 78 4.15 8.31 2.23
C GLY A 78 3.20 7.28 2.80
N TRP A 79 3.61 6.01 2.72
CA TRP A 79 2.77 4.89 3.11
C TRP A 79 3.57 3.81 3.80
N LEU A 80 2.91 3.12 4.72
CA LEU A 80 3.43 1.88 5.29
C LEU A 80 2.62 0.76 4.65
N ILE A 81 3.31 -0.21 4.05
CA ILE A 81 2.66 -1.33 3.36
C ILE A 81 3.24 -2.64 3.88
N GLU A 82 2.37 -3.52 4.36
CA GLU A 82 2.78 -4.87 4.74
C GLU A 82 2.21 -5.86 3.74
N VAL A 83 3.06 -6.74 3.22
CA VAL A 83 2.68 -7.73 2.22
C VAL A 83 3.08 -9.10 2.72
N GLN A 84 2.19 -10.07 2.58
CA GLN A 84 2.47 -11.46 2.95
C GLN A 84 2.56 -12.32 1.71
N GLY A 85 3.56 -13.19 1.67
CA GLY A 85 3.72 -14.15 0.61
C GLY A 85 4.77 -15.19 0.96
N GLY A 86 4.56 -16.44 0.55
CA GLY A 86 5.52 -17.49 0.77
C GLY A 86 5.85 -17.75 2.25
N GLY A 87 4.90 -17.50 3.14
CA GLY A 87 5.13 -17.69 4.57
C GLY A 87 5.90 -16.56 5.23
N LYS A 88 6.09 -15.45 4.53
CA LYS A 88 6.84 -14.31 5.02
C LYS A 88 5.99 -13.05 4.99
N ILE A 89 6.32 -12.12 5.86
CA ILE A 89 5.69 -10.80 5.87
C ILE A 89 6.79 -9.76 5.64
N PHE A 90 6.55 -8.91 4.65
CA PHE A 90 7.48 -7.85 4.25
C PHE A 90 6.89 -6.50 4.63
N GLU A 91 7.67 -5.69 5.32
CA GLU A 91 7.23 -4.34 5.67
C GLU A 91 7.96 -3.34 4.80
N TYR A 92 7.19 -2.58 4.03
CA TYR A 92 7.73 -1.57 3.12
C TYR A 92 7.33 -0.18 3.59
N HIS A 93 8.25 0.75 3.49
CA HIS A 93 7.96 2.17 3.67
C HIS A 93 8.13 2.85 2.32
N THR A 94 7.20 3.68 1.95
CA THR A 94 7.22 4.36 0.65
C THR A 94 7.10 5.86 0.84
N ASP A 95 7.51 6.62 -0.19
CA ASP A 95 7.22 8.04 -0.24
C ASP A 95 5.86 8.26 -0.92
N GLY A 96 5.54 9.48 -1.28
CA GLY A 96 4.28 9.79 -1.93
C GLY A 96 4.23 9.44 -3.40
N ASP A 97 5.36 9.03 -3.97
CA ASP A 97 5.46 8.65 -5.37
C ASP A 97 5.72 7.15 -5.48
N ASP A 98 6.79 6.77 -6.15
CA ASP A 98 7.06 5.35 -6.41
C ASP A 98 8.30 4.81 -5.70
N ARG A 99 8.92 5.59 -4.83
CA ARG A 99 10.11 5.13 -4.12
C ARG A 99 9.71 4.35 -2.88
N PHE A 100 10.37 3.24 -2.66
CA PHE A 100 10.09 2.41 -1.49
C PHE A 100 11.38 1.79 -0.96
N VAL A 101 11.31 1.32 0.27
CA VAL A 101 12.40 0.56 0.88
C VAL A 101 11.78 -0.58 1.69
N LEU A 102 12.41 -1.75 1.62
CA LEU A 102 12.03 -2.87 2.47
C LEU A 102 12.70 -2.67 3.83
N CYS A 103 11.90 -2.55 4.86
CA CYS A 103 12.39 -2.25 6.20
C CYS A 103 12.48 -3.47 7.10
N ALA A 104 11.62 -4.45 6.88
CA ALA A 104 11.61 -5.66 7.72
C ALA A 104 11.06 -6.84 6.93
N GLU A 105 11.57 -8.01 7.27
CA GLU A 105 11.08 -9.26 6.70
C GLU A 105 10.97 -10.23 7.87
N ARG A 106 9.80 -10.82 8.06
CA ARG A 106 9.58 -11.74 9.17
C ARG A 106 8.60 -12.85 8.87
#